data_8cfd7d7721d2540a9105ca5c6fc8bea9
#
_entry.id   8cfd7d7721d2540a9105ca5c6fc8bea9
#
_cell.length_a   1.000
_cell.length_b   1.000
_cell.length_c   1.000
_cell.angle_alpha   90.00
_cell.angle_beta   90.00
_cell.angle_gamma   90.00
#
_symmetry.space_group_name_H-M   'P 1'
#
loop_
_entity.id
_entity.type
_entity.pdbx_description
1 polymer ?
#
loop_
_entity_poly.entity_id
_entity_poly.type
_entity_poly.pdbx_seq_one_letter_code
_entity_poly.pdbx_strand_id
1 'polypeptide(L)'
;MIVYLIRHTSVAVPKGSAYGFTDVPLNPTFETEAAVTLNQLSGLHFDEVFCSPLTRCVKLAACCGYPQAIRDERLKELNFGDWEMKTWDEISADPYSKVWFNDWINTPTLHGESLRQQYERLQAFLAEKKQQGYQQIAVFAHGGILTCARVFAGEYPIEQAFEFIPPYGSVIRIEL
;
A
#
# COMPACT_ATOMS: atom_id res chain seq x y z
N MET A 1 1.88 -19.74 2.35
CA MET A 1 2.27 -18.92 1.17
C MET A 1 3.13 -17.77 1.66
N ILE A 2 4.30 -17.57 1.02
CA ILE A 2 5.18 -16.44 1.32
C ILE A 2 4.77 -15.25 0.43
N VAL A 3 4.64 -14.06 1.03
CA VAL A 3 4.33 -12.82 0.31
C VAL A 3 5.41 -11.80 0.59
N TYR A 4 6.06 -11.31 -0.46
CA TYR A 4 6.94 -10.16 -0.42
C TYR A 4 6.13 -8.92 -0.76
N LEU A 5 6.01 -8.02 0.19
CA LEU A 5 5.27 -6.77 0.09
C LEU A 5 6.25 -5.63 -0.17
N ILE A 6 6.11 -4.93 -1.27
CA ILE A 6 7.02 -3.88 -1.71
C ILE A 6 6.27 -2.55 -1.69
N ARG A 7 6.70 -1.60 -0.85
CA ARG A 7 6.16 -0.24 -0.86
C ARG A 7 6.77 0.56 -2.00
N HIS A 8 5.93 1.36 -2.71
CA HIS A 8 6.43 2.30 -3.72
C HIS A 8 7.49 3.26 -3.14
N THR A 9 8.29 3.87 -4.02
CA THR A 9 9.29 4.90 -3.68
C THR A 9 8.63 6.20 -3.24
N SER A 10 9.40 7.16 -2.77
CA SER A 10 8.90 8.46 -2.36
C SER A 10 8.24 9.22 -3.52
N VAL A 11 7.33 10.15 -3.20
CA VAL A 11 6.49 10.89 -4.15
C VAL A 11 6.65 12.40 -3.95
N ALA A 12 6.45 13.16 -5.02
CA ALA A 12 6.57 14.62 -5.04
C ALA A 12 5.25 15.28 -4.67
N VAL A 13 4.87 15.18 -3.40
CA VAL A 13 3.69 15.84 -2.82
C VAL A 13 4.10 16.69 -1.62
N PRO A 14 3.36 17.73 -1.25
CA PRO A 14 3.62 18.50 -0.04
C PRO A 14 3.66 17.58 1.19
N LYS A 15 4.59 17.83 2.09
CA LYS A 15 4.70 17.04 3.33
C LYS A 15 3.41 17.12 4.13
N GLY A 16 2.94 15.98 4.61
CA GLY A 16 1.71 15.89 5.40
C GLY A 16 0.42 15.87 4.57
N SER A 17 0.51 15.75 3.23
CA SER A 17 -0.68 15.53 2.41
C SER A 17 -1.19 14.09 2.52
N ALA A 18 -2.51 13.94 2.65
CA ALA A 18 -3.18 12.66 2.49
C ALA A 18 -3.32 12.38 0.98
N TYR A 19 -2.86 11.23 0.53
CA TYR A 19 -3.05 10.77 -0.85
C TYR A 19 -3.16 9.25 -0.87
N GLY A 20 -4.12 8.76 -1.58
CA GLY A 20 -4.38 7.33 -1.68
C GLY A 20 -4.66 6.94 -3.12
N PHE A 21 -5.84 7.21 -3.62
CA PHE A 21 -6.26 6.92 -4.99
C PHE A 21 -5.72 7.90 -6.02
N THR A 22 -5.39 9.11 -5.62
CA THR A 22 -4.76 10.10 -6.51
C THR A 22 -3.43 9.58 -7.03
N ASP A 23 -3.24 9.65 -8.34
CA ASP A 23 -2.00 9.24 -8.98
C ASP A 23 -1.00 10.41 -8.97
N VAL A 24 -0.16 10.41 -7.96
CA VAL A 24 0.79 11.49 -7.67
C VAL A 24 2.14 11.27 -8.36
N PRO A 25 2.87 12.35 -8.70
CA PRO A 25 4.17 12.25 -9.36
C PRO A 25 5.24 11.67 -8.42
N LEU A 26 6.20 10.95 -9.01
CA LEU A 26 7.37 10.41 -8.31
C LEU A 26 8.37 11.53 -8.01
N ASN A 27 9.14 11.34 -6.93
CA ASN A 27 10.28 12.21 -6.64
C ASN A 27 11.38 12.06 -7.70
N PRO A 28 12.20 13.11 -7.93
CA PRO A 28 13.38 13.00 -8.79
C PRO A 28 14.39 11.94 -8.34
N THR A 29 14.35 11.51 -7.09
CA THR A 29 15.18 10.44 -6.51
C THR A 29 14.73 9.03 -6.88
N PHE A 30 13.65 8.89 -7.68
CA PHE A 30 13.02 7.60 -8.00
C PHE A 30 14.01 6.52 -8.46
N GLU A 31 14.89 6.84 -9.40
CA GLU A 31 15.85 5.87 -9.97
C GLU A 31 16.78 5.31 -8.88
N THR A 32 17.27 6.18 -7.99
CA THR A 32 18.15 5.77 -6.88
C THR A 32 17.41 4.90 -5.86
N GLU A 33 16.19 5.28 -5.50
CA GLU A 33 15.36 4.52 -4.57
C GLU A 33 14.94 3.17 -5.17
N ALA A 34 14.57 3.14 -6.45
CA ALA A 34 14.22 1.92 -7.16
C ALA A 34 15.40 0.92 -7.24
N ALA A 35 16.62 1.42 -7.43
CA ALA A 35 17.82 0.57 -7.42
C ALA A 35 18.03 -0.10 -6.05
N VAL A 36 17.75 0.60 -4.95
CA VAL A 36 17.83 0.02 -3.59
C VAL A 36 16.79 -1.08 -3.43
N THR A 37 15.55 -0.83 -3.86
CA THR A 37 14.48 -1.84 -3.81
C THR A 37 14.81 -3.07 -4.67
N LEU A 38 15.33 -2.86 -5.90
CA LEU A 38 15.78 -3.93 -6.77
C LEU A 38 16.84 -4.81 -6.10
N ASN A 39 17.81 -4.21 -5.43
CA ASN A 39 18.85 -4.95 -4.72
C ASN A 39 18.28 -5.83 -3.60
N GLN A 40 17.24 -5.38 -2.90
CA GLN A 40 16.55 -6.18 -1.87
C GLN A 40 15.80 -7.39 -2.46
N LEU A 41 15.41 -7.33 -3.73
CA LEU A 41 14.72 -8.41 -4.43
C LEU A 41 15.68 -9.36 -5.16
N SER A 42 16.98 -9.05 -5.17
CA SER A 42 17.99 -9.84 -5.88
C SER A 42 18.05 -11.29 -5.37
N GLY A 43 18.02 -12.24 -6.30
CA GLY A 43 18.04 -13.67 -5.99
C GLY A 43 16.71 -14.26 -5.52
N LEU A 44 15.66 -13.45 -5.38
CA LEU A 44 14.32 -13.95 -5.10
C LEU A 44 13.61 -14.37 -6.40
N HIS A 45 12.82 -15.43 -6.32
CA HIS A 45 12.01 -15.93 -7.43
C HIS A 45 10.55 -15.99 -6.98
N PHE A 46 9.65 -15.50 -7.81
CA PHE A 46 8.23 -15.45 -7.50
C PHE A 46 7.44 -16.29 -8.52
N ASP A 47 6.45 -17.02 -8.03
CA ASP A 47 5.50 -17.72 -8.89
C ASP A 47 4.69 -16.73 -9.72
N GLU A 48 4.36 -15.58 -9.10
CA GLU A 48 3.65 -14.49 -9.76
C GLU A 48 3.95 -13.15 -9.07
N VAL A 49 3.83 -12.05 -9.82
CA VAL A 49 4.03 -10.68 -9.34
C VAL A 49 2.79 -9.85 -9.56
N PHE A 50 2.29 -9.25 -8.50
CA PHE A 50 1.11 -8.40 -8.50
C PHE A 50 1.48 -6.95 -8.20
N CYS A 51 0.66 -6.03 -8.68
CA CYS A 51 0.93 -4.60 -8.55
C CYS A 51 -0.37 -3.81 -8.37
N SER A 52 -0.36 -2.79 -7.51
CA SER A 52 -1.35 -1.73 -7.56
C SER A 52 -1.35 -1.07 -8.94
N PRO A 53 -2.52 -0.71 -9.53
CA PRO A 53 -2.57 -0.06 -10.84
C PRO A 53 -2.02 1.38 -10.83
N LEU A 54 -1.77 1.98 -9.65
CA LEU A 54 -1.27 3.35 -9.55
C LEU A 54 0.17 3.46 -10.06
N THR A 55 0.44 4.53 -10.81
CA THR A 55 1.69 4.73 -11.56
C THR A 55 2.95 4.56 -10.72
N ARG A 56 2.94 5.00 -9.46
CA ARG A 56 4.07 4.87 -8.54
C ARG A 56 4.48 3.41 -8.25
N CYS A 57 3.49 2.50 -8.21
CA CYS A 57 3.76 1.06 -8.04
C CYS A 57 4.14 0.40 -9.36
N VAL A 58 3.43 0.73 -10.45
CA VAL A 58 3.70 0.19 -11.79
C VAL A 58 5.12 0.51 -12.25
N LYS A 59 5.57 1.76 -12.06
CA LYS A 59 6.93 2.16 -12.42
C LYS A 59 7.98 1.45 -11.59
N LEU A 60 7.76 1.31 -10.27
CA LEU A 60 8.70 0.57 -9.42
C LEU A 60 8.77 -0.91 -9.80
N ALA A 61 7.64 -1.57 -10.04
CA ALA A 61 7.61 -2.95 -10.48
C ALA A 61 8.39 -3.14 -11.80
N ALA A 62 8.18 -2.24 -12.77
CA ALA A 62 8.91 -2.28 -14.06
C ALA A 62 10.42 -2.09 -13.86
N CYS A 63 10.87 -1.14 -13.03
CA CYS A 63 12.28 -0.93 -12.71
C CYS A 63 12.90 -2.13 -11.97
N CYS A 64 12.12 -2.85 -11.19
CA CYS A 64 12.55 -4.07 -10.51
C CYS A 64 12.55 -5.32 -11.42
N GLY A 65 12.27 -5.17 -12.73
CA GLY A 65 12.31 -6.27 -13.69
C GLY A 65 10.96 -6.95 -13.92
N TYR A 66 9.87 -6.38 -13.42
CA TYR A 66 8.51 -6.94 -13.53
C TYR A 66 7.55 -6.02 -14.31
N PRO A 67 7.83 -5.66 -15.59
CA PRO A 67 6.97 -4.75 -16.36
C PRO A 67 5.59 -5.35 -16.68
N GLN A 68 5.45 -6.68 -16.54
CA GLN A 68 4.21 -7.42 -16.79
C GLN A 68 3.46 -7.79 -15.49
N ALA A 69 3.84 -7.21 -14.34
CA ALA A 69 3.16 -7.45 -13.06
C ALA A 69 1.63 -7.28 -13.21
N ILE A 70 0.88 -8.24 -12.69
CA ILE A 70 -0.58 -8.28 -12.80
C ILE A 70 -1.17 -7.17 -11.92
N ARG A 71 -1.92 -6.25 -12.54
CA ARG A 71 -2.57 -5.15 -11.82
C ARG A 71 -3.85 -5.63 -11.16
N ASP A 72 -4.02 -5.29 -9.87
CA ASP A 72 -5.23 -5.60 -9.12
C ASP A 72 -5.71 -4.34 -8.36
N GLU A 73 -6.97 -3.96 -8.57
CA GLU A 73 -7.60 -2.78 -7.96
C GLU A 73 -7.62 -2.86 -6.42
N ARG A 74 -7.68 -4.07 -5.88
CA ARG A 74 -7.67 -4.33 -4.43
C ARG A 74 -6.35 -3.93 -3.76
N LEU A 75 -5.29 -3.69 -4.53
CA LEU A 75 -3.98 -3.29 -4.04
C LEU A 75 -3.77 -1.77 -3.99
N LYS A 76 -4.77 -0.95 -4.38
CA LYS A 76 -4.71 0.51 -4.23
C LYS A 76 -4.58 0.91 -2.76
N GLU A 77 -4.00 2.09 -2.53
CA GLU A 77 -3.92 2.70 -1.19
C GLU A 77 -5.31 3.00 -0.63
N LEU A 78 -5.41 3.43 0.61
CA LEU A 78 -6.66 3.91 1.22
C LEU A 78 -7.25 5.05 0.36
N ASN A 79 -8.52 4.94 0.00
CA ASN A 79 -9.23 6.02 -0.67
C ASN A 79 -9.58 7.11 0.35
N PHE A 80 -8.89 8.24 0.28
CA PHE A 80 -9.17 9.37 1.17
C PHE A 80 -10.39 10.20 0.73
N GLY A 81 -11.01 9.92 -0.43
CA GLY A 81 -12.20 10.63 -0.89
C GLY A 81 -11.98 12.13 -0.97
N ASP A 82 -12.84 12.93 -0.31
CA ASP A 82 -12.76 14.40 -0.31
C ASP A 82 -11.51 14.96 0.38
N TRP A 83 -10.75 14.11 1.08
CA TRP A 83 -9.49 14.50 1.72
C TRP A 83 -8.25 14.22 0.86
N GLU A 84 -8.42 13.65 -0.34
CA GLU A 84 -7.31 13.47 -1.28
C GLU A 84 -6.59 14.80 -1.54
N MET A 85 -5.27 14.78 -1.41
CA MET A 85 -4.36 15.91 -1.58
C MET A 85 -4.47 17.05 -0.55
N LYS A 86 -5.33 16.94 0.45
CA LYS A 86 -5.37 17.87 1.60
C LYS A 86 -4.26 17.53 2.60
N THR A 87 -3.75 18.54 3.27
CA THR A 87 -2.86 18.35 4.41
C THR A 87 -3.64 17.88 5.65
N TRP A 88 -2.95 17.21 6.57
CA TRP A 88 -3.58 16.79 7.82
C TRP A 88 -4.07 17.98 8.67
N ASP A 89 -3.47 19.17 8.52
CA ASP A 89 -3.95 20.40 9.17
C ASP A 89 -5.29 20.83 8.58
N GLU A 90 -5.44 20.82 7.25
CA GLU A 90 -6.70 21.11 6.57
C GLU A 90 -7.77 20.06 6.91
N ILE A 91 -7.42 18.78 6.96
CA ILE A 91 -8.32 17.69 7.35
C ILE A 91 -8.79 17.89 8.80
N SER A 92 -7.90 18.27 9.71
CA SER A 92 -8.24 18.51 11.11
C SER A 92 -9.19 19.68 11.31
N ALA A 93 -9.22 20.64 10.39
CA ALA A 93 -10.17 21.77 10.40
C ALA A 93 -11.57 21.37 9.85
N ASP A 94 -11.68 20.25 9.15
CA ASP A 94 -12.97 19.71 8.68
C ASP A 94 -13.78 19.19 9.86
N PRO A 95 -15.03 19.61 10.06
CA PRO A 95 -15.89 19.12 11.14
C PRO A 95 -16.05 17.60 11.18
N TYR A 96 -16.05 16.94 10.02
CA TYR A 96 -16.16 15.48 9.90
C TYR A 96 -14.93 14.73 10.41
N SER A 97 -13.78 15.40 10.46
CA SER A 97 -12.54 14.77 10.94
C SER A 97 -12.68 14.24 12.37
N LYS A 98 -13.46 14.93 13.24
CA LYS A 98 -13.71 14.48 14.62
C LYS A 98 -14.43 13.14 14.67
N VAL A 99 -15.37 12.90 13.75
CA VAL A 99 -16.10 11.63 13.64
C VAL A 99 -15.13 10.55 13.21
N TRP A 100 -14.29 10.83 12.19
CA TRP A 100 -13.30 9.90 11.68
C TRP A 100 -12.23 9.57 12.72
N PHE A 101 -11.63 10.56 13.38
CA PHE A 101 -10.61 10.33 14.41
C PHE A 101 -11.12 9.56 15.63
N ASN A 102 -12.43 9.60 15.91
CA ASN A 102 -13.02 8.82 17.00
C ASN A 102 -13.07 7.31 16.70
N ASP A 103 -13.21 6.93 15.42
CA ASP A 103 -13.20 5.53 14.96
C ASP A 103 -12.69 5.45 13.50
N TRP A 104 -11.42 5.76 13.29
CA TRP A 104 -10.78 5.76 11.98
C TRP A 104 -10.67 4.37 11.35
N ILE A 105 -10.89 3.30 12.11
CA ILE A 105 -10.90 1.92 11.60
C ILE A 105 -12.18 1.66 10.83
N ASN A 106 -13.35 2.02 11.36
CA ASN A 106 -14.64 1.64 10.79
C ASN A 106 -15.33 2.80 10.07
N THR A 107 -14.96 4.04 10.37
CA THR A 107 -15.55 5.23 9.74
C THR A 107 -14.87 5.52 8.42
N PRO A 108 -15.57 5.49 7.27
CA PRO A 108 -14.99 5.89 6.00
C PRO A 108 -14.73 7.40 5.95
N THR A 109 -13.76 7.84 5.18
CA THR A 109 -13.65 9.24 4.78
C THR A 109 -14.84 9.62 3.88
N LEU A 110 -15.16 10.91 3.78
CA LEU A 110 -16.25 11.35 2.90
C LEU A 110 -15.95 10.97 1.44
N HIS A 111 -16.85 10.25 0.80
CA HIS A 111 -16.69 9.69 -0.56
C HIS A 111 -15.45 8.79 -0.73
N GLY A 112 -14.88 8.28 0.36
CA GLY A 112 -13.74 7.39 0.36
C GLY A 112 -14.04 6.06 1.06
N GLU A 113 -13.01 5.47 1.68
CA GLU A 113 -13.13 4.20 2.40
C GLU A 113 -12.58 4.30 3.83
N SER A 114 -12.99 3.35 4.68
CA SER A 114 -12.41 3.13 6.00
C SER A 114 -11.20 2.18 5.91
N LEU A 115 -10.36 2.16 6.94
CA LEU A 115 -9.28 1.18 7.03
C LEU A 115 -9.84 -0.26 7.01
N ARG A 116 -11.00 -0.49 7.61
CA ARG A 116 -11.68 -1.80 7.59
C ARG A 116 -11.98 -2.25 6.17
N GLN A 117 -12.49 -1.38 5.32
CA GLN A 117 -12.78 -1.69 3.93
C GLN A 117 -11.50 -1.96 3.11
N GLN A 118 -10.44 -1.19 3.35
CA GLN A 118 -9.13 -1.45 2.76
C GLN A 118 -8.61 -2.84 3.17
N TYR A 119 -8.68 -3.17 4.47
CA TYR A 119 -8.27 -4.46 4.99
C TYR A 119 -9.07 -5.62 4.37
N GLU A 120 -10.39 -5.49 4.27
CA GLU A 120 -11.27 -6.53 3.71
C GLU A 120 -10.97 -6.82 2.24
N ARG A 121 -10.75 -5.79 1.41
CA ARG A 121 -10.39 -6.01 -0.01
C ARG A 121 -9.01 -6.66 -0.17
N LEU A 122 -8.05 -6.31 0.69
CA LEU A 122 -6.74 -6.96 0.71
C LEU A 122 -6.85 -8.41 1.20
N GLN A 123 -7.61 -8.67 2.25
CA GLN A 123 -7.88 -10.02 2.74
C GLN A 123 -8.46 -10.91 1.65
N ALA A 124 -9.44 -10.41 0.89
CA ALA A 124 -10.02 -11.12 -0.24
C ALA A 124 -8.97 -11.44 -1.33
N PHE A 125 -8.06 -10.50 -1.63
CA PHE A 125 -6.95 -10.73 -2.55
C PHE A 125 -6.02 -11.84 -2.06
N LEU A 126 -5.53 -11.74 -0.82
CA LEU A 126 -4.58 -12.71 -0.27
C LEU A 126 -5.17 -14.11 -0.13
N ALA A 127 -6.43 -14.22 0.29
CA ALA A 127 -7.15 -15.48 0.38
C ALA A 127 -7.30 -16.15 -0.98
N GLU A 128 -7.67 -15.38 -2.02
CA GLU A 128 -7.76 -15.86 -3.40
C GLU A 128 -6.41 -16.40 -3.90
N LYS A 129 -5.30 -15.64 -3.68
CA LYS A 129 -3.99 -16.07 -4.15
C LYS A 129 -3.51 -17.33 -3.43
N LYS A 130 -3.81 -17.44 -2.15
CA LYS A 130 -3.54 -18.67 -1.39
C LYS A 130 -4.32 -19.88 -1.94
N GLN A 131 -5.61 -19.69 -2.30
CA GLN A 131 -6.43 -20.74 -2.91
C GLN A 131 -5.95 -21.15 -4.31
N GLN A 132 -5.35 -20.23 -5.07
CA GLN A 132 -4.74 -20.52 -6.39
C GLN A 132 -3.46 -21.35 -6.28
N GLY A 133 -2.95 -21.60 -5.08
CA GLY A 133 -1.84 -22.51 -4.83
C GLY A 133 -0.44 -21.88 -4.98
N TYR A 134 -0.35 -20.55 -5.12
CA TYR A 134 0.94 -19.88 -5.13
C TYR A 134 1.73 -20.16 -3.85
N GLN A 135 3.03 -20.40 -3.99
CA GLN A 135 3.93 -20.64 -2.87
C GLN A 135 4.65 -19.34 -2.45
N GLN A 136 5.06 -18.53 -3.43
CA GLN A 136 5.78 -17.29 -3.20
C GLN A 136 5.39 -16.22 -4.23
N ILE A 137 4.86 -15.09 -3.77
CA ILE A 137 4.44 -13.98 -4.62
C ILE A 137 5.10 -12.67 -4.20
N ALA A 138 5.23 -11.73 -5.16
CA ALA A 138 5.57 -10.34 -4.88
C ALA A 138 4.36 -9.43 -5.10
N VAL A 139 4.21 -8.39 -4.25
CA VAL A 139 3.10 -7.43 -4.31
C VAL A 139 3.66 -6.01 -4.18
N PHE A 140 3.67 -5.26 -5.27
CA PHE A 140 4.04 -3.85 -5.29
C PHE A 140 2.83 -2.99 -4.92
N ALA A 141 2.87 -2.34 -3.77
CA ALA A 141 1.72 -1.63 -3.23
C ALA A 141 2.11 -0.40 -2.38
N HIS A 142 1.37 -0.11 -1.35
CA HIS A 142 1.37 1.14 -0.59
C HIS A 142 1.50 0.87 0.92
N GLY A 143 1.77 1.94 1.68
CA GLY A 143 1.94 1.83 3.13
C GLY A 143 0.77 1.19 3.84
N GLY A 144 -0.46 1.64 3.59
CA GLY A 144 -1.67 1.08 4.21
C GLY A 144 -1.92 -0.38 3.82
N ILE A 145 -1.64 -0.75 2.56
CA ILE A 145 -1.75 -2.15 2.12
C ILE A 145 -0.74 -3.04 2.85
N LEU A 146 0.50 -2.59 3.00
CA LEU A 146 1.53 -3.36 3.68
C LEU A 146 1.20 -3.57 5.16
N THR A 147 0.70 -2.53 5.84
CA THR A 147 0.27 -2.65 7.24
C THR A 147 -0.93 -3.57 7.38
N CYS A 148 -1.95 -3.46 6.53
CA CYS A 148 -3.09 -4.37 6.52
C CYS A 148 -2.67 -5.84 6.27
N ALA A 149 -1.69 -6.10 5.40
CA ALA A 149 -1.19 -7.44 5.15
C ALA A 149 -0.49 -8.03 6.38
N ARG A 150 0.25 -7.22 7.14
CA ARG A 150 0.90 -7.63 8.39
C ARG A 150 -0.10 -7.89 9.51
N VAL A 151 -1.19 -7.08 9.58
CA VAL A 151 -2.34 -7.36 10.45
C VAL A 151 -2.95 -8.71 10.10
N PHE A 152 -3.16 -8.98 8.81
CA PHE A 152 -3.70 -10.26 8.34
C PHE A 152 -2.79 -11.45 8.67
N ALA A 153 -1.48 -11.27 8.65
CA ALA A 153 -0.50 -12.26 9.08
C ALA A 153 -0.42 -12.43 10.61
N GLY A 154 -1.15 -11.63 11.38
CA GLY A 154 -1.20 -11.71 12.84
C GLY A 154 -0.01 -11.06 13.57
N GLU A 155 0.77 -10.19 12.90
CA GLU A 155 1.93 -9.55 13.51
C GLU A 155 1.54 -8.53 14.59
N TYR A 156 0.42 -7.83 14.41
CA TYR A 156 -0.15 -6.87 15.36
C TYR A 156 -1.64 -6.62 15.08
N PRO A 157 -2.42 -6.10 16.05
CA PRO A 157 -3.83 -5.79 15.85
C PRO A 157 -4.03 -4.56 14.94
N ILE A 158 -5.22 -4.45 14.32
CA ILE A 158 -5.52 -3.40 13.34
C ILE A 158 -5.45 -1.98 13.93
N GLU A 159 -5.66 -1.84 15.23
CA GLU A 159 -5.55 -0.59 15.99
C GLU A 159 -4.14 0.02 15.94
N GLN A 160 -3.13 -0.78 15.66
CA GLN A 160 -1.74 -0.36 15.56
C GLN A 160 -1.25 -0.16 14.11
N ALA A 161 -2.13 -0.31 13.13
CA ALA A 161 -1.73 -0.28 11.71
C ALA A 161 -0.96 0.99 11.32
N PHE A 162 -1.36 2.17 11.84
CA PHE A 162 -0.68 3.43 11.52
C PHE A 162 0.65 3.66 12.28
N GLU A 163 0.92 2.88 13.33
CA GLU A 163 2.19 2.97 14.08
C GLU A 163 3.35 2.32 13.31
N PHE A 164 3.05 1.35 12.44
CA PHE A 164 4.03 0.50 11.76
C PHE A 164 4.02 0.66 10.23
N ILE A 165 3.76 1.88 9.74
CA ILE A 165 3.82 2.15 8.29
C ILE A 165 5.28 2.00 7.82
N PRO A 166 5.58 1.04 6.92
CA PRO A 166 6.94 0.80 6.46
C PRO A 166 7.50 2.00 5.67
N PRO A 167 8.82 2.24 5.67
CA PRO A 167 9.44 3.27 4.85
C PRO A 167 9.20 3.06 3.35
N TYR A 168 9.30 4.12 2.54
CA TYR A 168 9.29 4.03 1.08
C TYR A 168 10.39 3.08 0.57
N GLY A 169 10.11 2.34 -0.49
CA GLY A 169 11.04 1.39 -1.08
C GLY A 169 11.33 0.14 -0.23
N SER A 170 10.67 -0.03 0.92
CA SER A 170 10.88 -1.20 1.78
C SER A 170 10.31 -2.48 1.16
N VAL A 171 10.96 -3.58 1.44
CA VAL A 171 10.53 -4.95 1.12
C VAL A 171 10.29 -5.69 2.43
N ILE A 172 9.07 -6.19 2.63
CA ILE A 172 8.66 -6.93 3.82
C ILE A 172 8.24 -8.34 3.41
N ARG A 173 8.68 -9.34 4.15
CA ARG A 173 8.25 -10.73 3.98
C ARG A 173 7.25 -11.09 5.06
N ILE A 174 6.10 -11.62 4.67
CA ILE A 174 5.12 -12.26 5.57
C ILE A 174 4.89 -13.70 5.15
N GLU A 175 4.34 -14.50 6.05
CA GLU A 175 3.95 -15.88 5.79
C GLU A 175 2.49 -16.10 6.17
N LEU A 176 1.70 -16.73 5.26
CA LEU A 176 0.25 -16.94 5.38
C LEU A 176 -0.12 -18.42 5.34
#